data_1f739bd4fc03d6559ecaa60f32d8fd84
#
_entry.id   1f739bd4fc03d6559ecaa60f32d8fd84
#
_cell.length_a   1.000
_cell.length_b   1.000
_cell.length_c   1.000
_cell.angle_alpha   90.00
_cell.angle_beta   90.00
_cell.angle_gamma   90.00
#
_symmetry.space_group_name_H-M   'P 1'
#
loop_
_entity.id
_entity.type
_entity.pdbx_description
1 polymer ?
#
loop_
_entity_poly.entity_id
_entity_poly.type
_entity_poly.pdbx_seq_one_letter_code
_entity_poly.pdbx_strand_id
1 'polypeptide(L)'
;MPALFQHPALAGILPVQAGGRLSPLDEARLSQARARLDSLAKPQGSLGRLEEIAMRLACLRHPCEVAPAVIFTCAADHGVAEEGVSPFPQSVTRAMVENFLQGGAAINALTGAAGMDLAIVDAGCRGGPFADPRVINLRLGDGTANLAAGPAMDAETCREGLASGCRLACDWIARGWRCLGIGEMGIANTTPATALYCQLLGLSPSEAAGPGTGADPAMVAHKAEVVARALAVNRDRLSARTPDGLPDPIAALACLGGFEIAVMAGIVLGAASLQAPVLIDGFIASAAYACAVLAAPACADFAFVAHASAEPGHQPAMARLARLTPHPAWGRPLLHLGMRLGEGTGAAMAYPLLKGACAAYTQMASLADVAAGPSAGPSA
;
A
#
# COMPACT_ATOMS: atom_id res chain seq x y z
N MET A 1 17.00 -20.61 0.63
CA MET A 1 16.87 -19.55 1.64
C MET A 1 16.08 -20.07 2.82
N PRO A 2 16.37 -19.67 4.09
CA PRO A 2 15.46 -19.97 5.19
C PRO A 2 14.08 -19.40 4.85
N ALA A 3 13.02 -20.13 5.24
CA ALA A 3 11.65 -19.64 5.01
C ALA A 3 11.50 -18.26 5.65
N LEU A 4 11.10 -17.25 4.87
CA LEU A 4 10.84 -15.92 5.38
C LEU A 4 9.78 -15.99 6.48
N PHE A 5 9.96 -15.16 7.50
CA PHE A 5 9.02 -15.02 8.59
C PHE A 5 7.60 -14.71 8.07
N GLN A 6 6.61 -15.30 8.70
CA GLN A 6 5.20 -14.96 8.53
C GLN A 6 4.55 -14.94 9.91
N HIS A 7 3.91 -13.81 10.24
CA HIS A 7 3.29 -13.61 11.55
C HIS A 7 2.17 -14.63 11.80
N PRO A 8 2.12 -15.29 12.97
CA PRO A 8 1.12 -16.31 13.28
C PRO A 8 -0.33 -15.81 13.15
N ALA A 9 -0.60 -14.56 13.46
CA ALA A 9 -1.93 -13.96 13.33
C ALA A 9 -2.48 -13.94 11.89
N LEU A 10 -1.65 -14.16 10.87
CA LEU A 10 -2.08 -14.31 9.48
C LEU A 10 -2.65 -15.71 9.17
N ALA A 11 -2.54 -16.65 10.11
CA ALA A 11 -3.20 -17.95 9.99
C ALA A 11 -4.73 -17.76 9.91
N GLY A 12 -5.35 -18.33 8.89
CA GLY A 12 -6.79 -18.17 8.61
C GLY A 12 -7.18 -16.84 7.93
N ILE A 13 -6.23 -15.89 7.75
CA ILE A 13 -6.44 -14.68 6.95
C ILE A 13 -6.06 -14.92 5.49
N LEU A 14 -4.88 -15.47 5.27
CA LEU A 14 -4.41 -15.76 3.91
C LEU A 14 -5.20 -16.94 3.30
N PRO A 15 -5.52 -16.88 1.99
CA PRO A 15 -6.33 -17.88 1.34
C PRO A 15 -5.65 -19.25 1.32
N VAL A 16 -6.44 -20.31 1.56
CA VAL A 16 -5.97 -21.71 1.51
C VAL A 16 -5.40 -22.07 0.15
N GLN A 17 -5.93 -21.49 -0.94
CA GLN A 17 -5.44 -21.66 -2.31
C GLN A 17 -3.98 -21.21 -2.50
N ALA A 18 -3.50 -20.29 -1.67
CA ALA A 18 -2.09 -19.89 -1.59
C ALA A 18 -1.28 -20.77 -0.60
N GLY A 19 -1.85 -21.88 -0.13
CA GLY A 19 -1.23 -22.71 0.91
C GLY A 19 -1.17 -22.02 2.28
N GLY A 20 -1.92 -20.92 2.47
CA GLY A 20 -1.91 -20.13 3.71
C GLY A 20 -0.58 -19.41 3.97
N ARG A 21 0.30 -19.34 2.97
CA ARG A 21 1.66 -18.82 3.12
C ARG A 21 2.07 -17.97 1.93
N LEU A 22 2.76 -16.86 2.21
CA LEU A 22 3.37 -16.00 1.19
C LEU A 22 4.76 -16.53 0.83
N SER A 23 5.05 -16.59 -0.45
CA SER A 23 6.38 -16.94 -0.97
C SER A 23 6.95 -15.75 -1.73
N PRO A 24 8.26 -15.47 -1.62
CA PRO A 24 8.91 -14.46 -2.45
C PRO A 24 8.88 -14.87 -3.91
N LEU A 25 9.26 -13.94 -4.80
CA LEU A 25 9.45 -14.24 -6.21
C LEU A 25 10.56 -15.27 -6.39
N ASP A 26 10.38 -16.13 -7.38
CA ASP A 26 11.33 -17.20 -7.72
C ASP A 26 12.60 -16.61 -8.37
N GLU A 27 13.76 -16.87 -7.76
CA GLU A 27 15.06 -16.38 -8.22
C GLU A 27 15.43 -16.88 -9.63
N ALA A 28 15.02 -18.09 -10.00
CA ALA A 28 15.26 -18.61 -11.35
C ALA A 28 14.43 -17.83 -12.39
N ARG A 29 13.17 -17.49 -12.05
CA ARG A 29 12.33 -16.64 -12.92
C ARG A 29 12.88 -15.21 -13.00
N LEU A 30 13.38 -14.64 -11.90
CA LEU A 30 14.03 -13.33 -11.89
C LEU A 30 15.28 -13.34 -12.82
N SER A 31 16.09 -14.39 -12.74
CA SER A 31 17.25 -14.56 -13.61
C SER A 31 16.87 -14.69 -15.09
N GLN A 32 15.83 -15.44 -15.42
CA GLN A 32 15.31 -15.56 -16.79
C GLN A 32 14.75 -14.23 -17.30
N ALA A 33 13.99 -13.50 -16.48
CA ALA A 33 13.47 -12.19 -16.85
C ALA A 33 14.60 -11.18 -17.10
N ARG A 34 15.66 -11.20 -16.30
CA ARG A 34 16.86 -10.38 -16.53
C ARG A 34 17.53 -10.75 -17.86
N ALA A 35 17.77 -12.03 -18.13
CA ALA A 35 18.36 -12.47 -19.38
C ALA A 35 17.55 -12.02 -20.61
N ARG A 36 16.22 -12.04 -20.52
CA ARG A 36 15.33 -11.50 -21.56
C ARG A 36 15.55 -10.00 -21.73
N LEU A 37 15.58 -9.20 -20.67
CA LEU A 37 15.82 -7.75 -20.72
C LEU A 37 17.18 -7.41 -21.32
N ASP A 38 18.21 -8.19 -20.99
CA ASP A 38 19.57 -8.00 -21.50
C ASP A 38 19.69 -8.36 -23.00
N SER A 39 18.80 -9.24 -23.51
CA SER A 39 18.74 -9.62 -24.92
C SER A 39 18.01 -8.61 -25.82
N LEU A 40 17.26 -7.66 -25.26
CA LEU A 40 16.50 -6.67 -26.01
C LEU A 40 17.39 -5.73 -26.82
N ALA A 41 16.87 -5.20 -27.94
CA ALA A 41 17.59 -4.28 -28.86
C ALA A 41 17.79 -2.90 -28.21
N LYS A 42 18.64 -2.84 -27.18
CA LYS A 42 19.01 -1.66 -26.41
C LYS A 42 20.34 -1.89 -25.69
N PRO A 43 21.08 -0.86 -25.27
CA PRO A 43 22.16 -1.02 -24.32
C PRO A 43 21.67 -1.64 -23.01
N GLN A 44 22.45 -2.55 -22.43
CA GLN A 44 22.10 -3.18 -21.15
C GLN A 44 21.87 -2.12 -20.04
N GLY A 45 20.82 -2.27 -19.26
CA GLY A 45 20.46 -1.35 -18.17
C GLY A 45 19.95 0.03 -18.62
N SER A 46 19.84 0.32 -19.93
CA SER A 46 19.53 1.67 -20.43
C SER A 46 18.10 2.14 -20.14
N LEU A 47 17.14 1.25 -19.85
CA LEU A 47 15.80 1.61 -19.40
C LEU A 47 15.73 1.83 -17.88
N GLY A 48 16.85 1.66 -17.16
CA GLY A 48 16.95 1.97 -15.74
C GLY A 48 15.88 1.24 -14.90
N ARG A 49 15.12 1.97 -14.11
CA ARG A 49 14.12 1.36 -13.22
C ARG A 49 12.95 0.67 -13.94
N LEU A 50 12.69 0.98 -15.20
CA LEU A 50 11.67 0.24 -15.95
C LEU A 50 12.07 -1.24 -16.13
N GLU A 51 13.37 -1.55 -16.19
CA GLU A 51 13.84 -2.94 -16.25
C GLU A 51 13.58 -3.69 -14.93
N GLU A 52 13.79 -3.03 -13.79
CA GLU A 52 13.46 -3.58 -12.47
C GLU A 52 11.96 -3.88 -12.36
N ILE A 53 11.12 -2.94 -12.76
CA ILE A 53 9.66 -3.09 -12.76
C ILE A 53 9.24 -4.24 -13.68
N ALA A 54 9.75 -4.26 -14.92
CA ALA A 54 9.45 -5.29 -15.92
C ALA A 54 9.86 -6.68 -15.45
N MET A 55 11.05 -6.81 -14.85
CA MET A 55 11.57 -8.06 -14.30
C MET A 55 10.64 -8.62 -13.23
N ARG A 56 10.21 -7.78 -12.28
CA ARG A 56 9.28 -8.17 -11.22
C ARG A 56 7.92 -8.61 -11.80
N LEU A 57 7.35 -7.80 -12.70
CA LEU A 57 6.07 -8.08 -13.34
C LEU A 57 6.10 -9.35 -14.21
N ALA A 58 7.23 -9.65 -14.86
CA ALA A 58 7.41 -10.88 -15.62
C ALA A 58 7.44 -12.15 -14.76
N CYS A 59 7.73 -12.01 -13.45
CA CYS A 59 7.78 -13.13 -12.51
C CYS A 59 6.46 -13.39 -11.77
N LEU A 60 5.43 -12.55 -11.98
CA LEU A 60 4.12 -12.71 -11.33
C LEU A 60 3.32 -13.89 -11.89
N ARG A 61 2.21 -14.23 -11.25
CA ARG A 61 1.28 -15.29 -11.69
C ARG A 61 0.76 -15.06 -13.11
N HIS A 62 0.50 -13.79 -13.46
CA HIS A 62 0.14 -13.34 -14.79
C HIS A 62 1.25 -12.45 -15.34
N PRO A 63 2.26 -13.01 -16.02
CA PRO A 63 3.46 -12.28 -16.43
C PRO A 63 3.13 -11.08 -17.30
N CYS A 64 3.54 -9.89 -16.85
CA CYS A 64 3.32 -8.62 -17.55
C CYS A 64 1.85 -8.29 -17.88
N GLU A 65 0.89 -8.90 -17.19
CA GLU A 65 -0.52 -8.53 -17.24
C GLU A 65 -0.86 -7.62 -16.06
N VAL A 66 -1.08 -6.34 -16.32
CA VAL A 66 -1.40 -5.34 -15.28
C VAL A 66 -2.77 -4.67 -15.51
N ALA A 67 -3.52 -5.10 -16.51
CA ALA A 67 -4.86 -4.61 -16.82
C ALA A 67 -5.88 -5.78 -16.81
N PRO A 68 -7.12 -5.55 -16.35
CA PRO A 68 -7.62 -4.30 -15.74
C PRO A 68 -7.02 -4.02 -14.36
N ALA A 69 -7.06 -2.76 -13.93
CA ALA A 69 -6.53 -2.31 -12.66
C ALA A 69 -7.57 -1.51 -11.87
N VAL A 70 -7.46 -1.53 -10.53
CA VAL A 70 -8.37 -0.82 -9.63
C VAL A 70 -7.62 -0.14 -8.50
N ILE A 71 -8.05 1.06 -8.11
CA ILE A 71 -7.67 1.71 -6.85
C ILE A 71 -8.78 1.49 -5.82
N PHE A 72 -8.42 0.98 -4.65
CA PHE A 72 -9.28 0.95 -3.47
C PHE A 72 -9.00 2.18 -2.62
N THR A 73 -9.93 3.13 -2.58
CA THR A 73 -9.88 4.27 -1.65
C THR A 73 -10.66 3.89 -0.40
N CYS A 74 -9.92 3.52 0.64
CA CYS A 74 -10.48 3.05 1.92
C CYS A 74 -10.70 4.23 2.84
N ALA A 75 -11.91 4.37 3.40
CA ALA A 75 -12.28 5.49 4.26
C ALA A 75 -12.63 5.04 5.68
N ALA A 76 -12.15 5.79 6.69
CA ALA A 76 -12.53 5.62 8.08
C ALA A 76 -12.30 6.91 8.89
N ASP A 77 -12.98 7.01 10.03
CA ASP A 77 -12.76 8.07 11.01
C ASP A 77 -11.91 7.62 12.19
N HIS A 78 -11.25 8.57 12.83
CA HIS A 78 -10.27 8.34 13.90
C HIS A 78 -10.61 9.10 15.17
N GLY A 79 -10.68 8.41 16.31
CA GLY A 79 -10.94 9.04 17.61
C GLY A 79 -9.87 10.06 18.00
N VAL A 80 -8.65 9.93 17.51
CA VAL A 80 -7.58 10.90 17.76
C VAL A 80 -7.85 12.30 17.19
N ALA A 81 -8.83 12.48 16.33
CA ALA A 81 -9.27 13.80 15.88
C ALA A 81 -9.75 14.69 17.04
N GLU A 82 -10.22 14.08 18.15
CA GLU A 82 -10.62 14.78 19.37
C GLU A 82 -9.44 15.53 20.05
N GLU A 83 -8.21 15.15 19.73
CA GLU A 83 -6.99 15.79 20.21
C GLU A 83 -6.62 17.09 19.44
N GLY A 84 -7.41 17.50 18.44
CA GLY A 84 -7.13 18.73 17.67
C GLY A 84 -5.92 18.62 16.74
N VAL A 85 -5.62 17.45 16.23
CA VAL A 85 -4.47 17.17 15.33
C VAL A 85 -4.74 17.43 13.84
N SER A 86 -5.91 17.95 13.51
CA SER A 86 -6.32 18.29 12.14
C SER A 86 -7.07 19.62 12.12
N PRO A 87 -6.85 20.47 11.10
CA PRO A 87 -7.62 21.72 10.95
C PRO A 87 -9.06 21.48 10.45
N PHE A 88 -9.38 20.27 10.01
CA PHE A 88 -10.70 19.92 9.46
C PHE A 88 -11.51 19.07 10.43
N PRO A 89 -12.84 19.26 10.50
CA PRO A 89 -13.72 18.40 11.28
C PRO A 89 -13.88 17.03 10.64
N GLN A 90 -14.16 15.99 11.44
CA GLN A 90 -14.33 14.61 10.98
C GLN A 90 -15.44 14.43 9.92
N SER A 91 -16.46 15.29 9.94
CA SER A 91 -17.54 15.27 8.93
C SER A 91 -17.03 15.37 7.48
N VAL A 92 -15.82 15.90 7.27
CA VAL A 92 -15.19 15.98 5.95
C VAL A 92 -14.88 14.58 5.40
N THR A 93 -14.57 13.59 6.24
CA THR A 93 -14.38 12.20 5.78
C THR A 93 -15.59 11.70 4.99
N ARG A 94 -16.79 11.84 5.57
CA ARG A 94 -18.03 11.41 4.92
C ARG A 94 -18.33 12.21 3.67
N ALA A 95 -18.18 13.54 3.73
CA ALA A 95 -18.39 14.43 2.57
C ALA A 95 -17.45 14.07 1.41
N MET A 96 -16.21 13.67 1.70
CA MET A 96 -15.28 13.22 0.65
C MET A 96 -15.69 11.89 0.03
N VAL A 97 -16.19 10.92 0.80
CA VAL A 97 -16.74 9.69 0.25
C VAL A 97 -17.90 9.99 -0.71
N GLU A 98 -18.80 10.90 -0.34
CA GLU A 98 -19.88 11.36 -1.20
C GLU A 98 -19.36 12.06 -2.47
N ASN A 99 -18.29 12.86 -2.35
CA ASN A 99 -17.62 13.49 -3.48
C ASN A 99 -16.98 12.48 -4.44
N PHE A 100 -16.37 11.40 -3.92
CA PHE A 100 -15.87 10.30 -4.74
C PHE A 100 -16.98 9.64 -5.57
N LEU A 101 -18.15 9.43 -4.97
CA LEU A 101 -19.32 8.85 -5.63
C LEU A 101 -19.86 9.77 -6.75
N GLN A 102 -19.73 11.09 -6.58
CA GLN A 102 -20.13 12.10 -7.56
C GLN A 102 -19.08 12.31 -8.67
N GLY A 103 -17.89 11.73 -8.55
CA GLY A 103 -16.82 11.89 -9.53
C GLY A 103 -16.05 13.21 -9.41
N GLY A 104 -16.18 13.93 -8.28
CA GLY A 104 -15.64 15.29 -8.10
C GLY A 104 -14.23 15.37 -7.51
N ALA A 105 -13.62 14.26 -7.10
CA ALA A 105 -12.33 14.24 -6.44
C ALA A 105 -11.16 14.05 -7.42
N ALA A 106 -9.95 14.35 -6.96
CA ALA A 106 -8.74 14.18 -7.75
C ALA A 106 -8.55 12.72 -8.19
N ILE A 107 -8.83 11.75 -7.30
CA ILE A 107 -8.70 10.33 -7.64
C ILE A 107 -9.63 9.92 -8.79
N ASN A 108 -10.84 10.47 -8.89
CA ASN A 108 -11.74 10.20 -10.02
C ASN A 108 -11.13 10.62 -11.36
N ALA A 109 -10.57 11.83 -11.40
CA ALA A 109 -9.94 12.36 -12.59
C ALA A 109 -8.70 11.57 -13.00
N LEU A 110 -7.85 11.21 -12.01
CA LEU A 110 -6.58 10.52 -12.26
C LEU A 110 -6.77 9.04 -12.61
N THR A 111 -7.72 8.34 -11.99
CA THR A 111 -8.05 6.96 -12.38
C THR A 111 -8.66 6.91 -13.77
N GLY A 112 -9.56 7.86 -14.11
CA GLY A 112 -10.10 7.99 -15.47
C GLY A 112 -8.99 8.20 -16.52
N ALA A 113 -8.05 9.11 -16.26
CA ALA A 113 -6.92 9.36 -17.15
C ALA A 113 -5.95 8.16 -17.28
N ALA A 114 -5.75 7.40 -16.20
CA ALA A 114 -4.89 6.23 -16.19
C ALA A 114 -5.55 4.97 -16.77
N GLY A 115 -6.86 4.97 -16.96
CA GLY A 115 -7.65 3.80 -17.36
C GLY A 115 -7.74 2.74 -16.26
N MET A 116 -7.96 3.18 -15.02
CA MET A 116 -8.16 2.34 -13.85
C MET A 116 -9.58 2.49 -13.31
N ASP A 117 -10.10 1.42 -12.72
CA ASP A 117 -11.33 1.49 -11.94
C ASP A 117 -11.06 2.14 -10.57
N LEU A 118 -12.10 2.74 -9.98
CA LEU A 118 -12.09 3.26 -8.62
C LEU A 118 -13.15 2.53 -7.79
N ALA A 119 -12.72 1.92 -6.70
CA ALA A 119 -13.57 1.26 -5.72
C ALA A 119 -13.49 2.00 -4.38
N ILE A 120 -14.64 2.44 -3.87
CA ILE A 120 -14.74 3.18 -2.61
C ILE A 120 -15.12 2.21 -1.51
N VAL A 121 -14.31 2.16 -0.44
CA VAL A 121 -14.47 1.23 0.67
C VAL A 121 -14.73 2.00 1.95
N ASP A 122 -15.88 1.76 2.59
CA ASP A 122 -16.15 2.23 3.94
C ASP A 122 -15.63 1.20 4.95
N ALA A 123 -14.53 1.51 5.61
CA ALA A 123 -13.95 0.70 6.68
C ALA A 123 -14.44 1.13 8.07
N GLY A 124 -15.09 2.30 8.18
CA GLY A 124 -15.63 2.79 9.46
C GLY A 124 -15.77 4.31 9.54
N CYS A 125 -16.44 4.93 8.59
CA CYS A 125 -16.81 6.33 8.65
C CYS A 125 -17.92 6.54 9.68
N ARG A 126 -17.87 7.61 10.48
CA ARG A 126 -18.92 7.95 11.46
C ARG A 126 -20.25 8.25 10.78
N GLY A 127 -21.35 7.97 11.47
CA GLY A 127 -22.72 8.22 10.99
C GLY A 127 -23.37 7.04 10.26
N GLY A 128 -22.89 5.82 10.53
CA GLY A 128 -23.45 4.58 9.98
C GLY A 128 -23.04 4.30 8.53
N PRO A 129 -23.50 3.19 7.96
CA PRO A 129 -23.17 2.79 6.61
C PRO A 129 -23.71 3.76 5.56
N PHE A 130 -23.04 3.85 4.42
CA PHE A 130 -23.57 4.58 3.27
C PHE A 130 -24.71 3.79 2.61
N ALA A 131 -25.75 4.49 2.19
CA ALA A 131 -26.87 3.88 1.47
C ALA A 131 -26.57 3.57 0.00
N ASP A 132 -25.54 4.21 -0.58
CA ASP A 132 -25.17 4.00 -1.97
C ASP A 132 -24.49 2.64 -2.15
N PRO A 133 -25.05 1.76 -3.00
CA PRO A 133 -24.53 0.40 -3.21
C PRO A 133 -23.14 0.36 -3.89
N ARG A 134 -22.67 1.47 -4.42
CA ARG A 134 -21.31 1.59 -4.99
C ARG A 134 -20.23 1.64 -3.91
N VAL A 135 -20.59 1.93 -2.64
CA VAL A 135 -19.68 1.87 -1.50
C VAL A 135 -19.56 0.42 -1.02
N ILE A 136 -18.37 -0.13 -1.06
CA ILE A 136 -18.06 -1.44 -0.49
C ILE A 136 -18.04 -1.31 1.04
N ASN A 137 -19.00 -1.96 1.70
CA ASN A 137 -19.13 -1.89 3.14
C ASN A 137 -18.26 -2.95 3.83
N LEU A 138 -17.15 -2.51 4.43
CA LEU A 138 -16.26 -3.30 5.27
C LEU A 138 -16.12 -2.69 6.68
N ARG A 139 -17.18 -2.02 7.16
CA ARG A 139 -17.17 -1.30 8.44
C ARG A 139 -16.79 -2.18 9.61
N LEU A 140 -15.78 -1.74 10.34
CA LEU A 140 -15.32 -2.35 11.59
C LEU A 140 -15.88 -1.65 12.83
N GLY A 141 -16.47 -0.47 12.66
CA GLY A 141 -17.03 0.35 13.71
C GLY A 141 -17.43 1.74 13.22
N ASP A 142 -17.75 2.62 14.12
CA ASP A 142 -18.13 4.02 13.84
C ASP A 142 -16.94 4.97 14.17
N GLY A 143 -15.82 4.75 13.50
CA GLY A 143 -14.52 5.34 13.79
C GLY A 143 -13.75 4.57 14.88
N THR A 144 -12.42 4.72 14.91
CA THR A 144 -11.59 4.12 15.96
C THR A 144 -11.76 4.83 17.31
N ALA A 145 -11.31 4.20 18.39
CA ALA A 145 -11.06 4.89 19.63
C ALA A 145 -9.87 5.86 19.52
N ASN A 146 -9.72 6.75 20.51
CA ASN A 146 -8.59 7.68 20.57
C ASN A 146 -7.31 6.96 21.00
N LEU A 147 -6.38 6.78 20.06
CA LEU A 147 -5.10 6.11 20.31
C LEU A 147 -4.21 6.80 21.38
N ALA A 148 -4.47 8.07 21.69
CA ALA A 148 -3.77 8.79 22.74
C ALA A 148 -4.36 8.54 24.15
N ALA A 149 -5.48 7.82 24.24
CA ALA A 149 -6.12 7.42 25.50
C ALA A 149 -6.04 5.90 25.74
N GLY A 150 -5.73 5.11 24.72
CA GLY A 150 -5.64 3.65 24.75
C GLY A 150 -5.51 3.07 23.36
N PRO A 151 -5.75 1.76 23.15
CA PRO A 151 -5.73 1.15 21.82
C PRO A 151 -6.77 1.77 20.89
N ALA A 152 -6.42 1.97 19.62
CA ALA A 152 -7.32 2.46 18.58
C ALA A 152 -8.47 1.47 18.32
N MET A 153 -8.17 0.17 18.42
CA MET A 153 -9.13 -0.93 18.27
C MET A 153 -8.64 -2.16 19.05
N ASP A 154 -9.52 -3.10 19.30
CA ASP A 154 -9.12 -4.40 19.87
C ASP A 154 -8.45 -5.30 18.83
N ALA A 155 -7.83 -6.38 19.29
CA ALA A 155 -7.07 -7.30 18.44
C ALA A 155 -7.97 -8.07 17.45
N GLU A 156 -9.22 -8.35 17.80
CA GLU A 156 -10.17 -9.05 16.94
C GLU A 156 -10.63 -8.15 15.80
N THR A 157 -11.02 -6.92 16.11
CA THR A 157 -11.35 -5.88 15.10
C THR A 157 -10.19 -5.63 14.14
N CYS A 158 -8.95 -5.56 14.64
CA CYS A 158 -7.77 -5.43 13.80
C CYS A 158 -7.60 -6.63 12.85
N ARG A 159 -7.77 -7.86 13.35
CA ARG A 159 -7.71 -9.07 12.54
C ARG A 159 -8.81 -9.14 11.49
N GLU A 160 -10.04 -8.72 11.84
CA GLU A 160 -11.14 -8.66 10.87
C GLU A 160 -10.88 -7.63 9.78
N GLY A 161 -10.28 -6.48 10.09
CA GLY A 161 -9.84 -5.50 9.08
C GLY A 161 -8.84 -6.10 8.09
N LEU A 162 -7.81 -6.77 8.60
CA LEU A 162 -6.84 -7.49 7.76
C LEU A 162 -7.52 -8.57 6.90
N ALA A 163 -8.41 -9.37 7.50
CA ALA A 163 -9.11 -10.45 6.82
C ALA A 163 -10.05 -9.91 5.73
N SER A 164 -10.80 -8.86 6.01
CA SER A 164 -11.73 -8.23 5.06
C SER A 164 -10.98 -7.63 3.88
N GLY A 165 -9.87 -6.93 4.11
CA GLY A 165 -9.02 -6.41 3.06
C GLY A 165 -8.40 -7.51 2.21
N CYS A 166 -7.93 -8.59 2.83
CA CYS A 166 -7.39 -9.74 2.13
C CYS A 166 -8.45 -10.42 1.25
N ARG A 167 -9.65 -10.67 1.78
CA ARG A 167 -10.78 -11.22 1.01
C ARG A 167 -11.14 -10.32 -0.17
N LEU A 168 -11.25 -9.00 0.06
CA LEU A 168 -11.57 -8.03 -0.99
C LEU A 168 -10.57 -8.12 -2.15
N ALA A 169 -9.27 -8.11 -1.87
CA ALA A 169 -8.23 -8.23 -2.89
C ALA A 169 -8.35 -9.55 -3.67
N CYS A 170 -8.52 -10.67 -2.96
CA CYS A 170 -8.66 -11.99 -3.58
C CYS A 170 -9.90 -12.09 -4.48
N ASP A 171 -11.04 -11.54 -4.05
CA ASP A 171 -12.29 -11.55 -4.81
C ASP A 171 -12.17 -10.74 -6.11
N TRP A 172 -11.51 -9.58 -6.06
CA TRP A 172 -11.30 -8.77 -7.25
C TRP A 172 -10.33 -9.43 -8.23
N ILE A 173 -9.24 -10.01 -7.74
CA ILE A 173 -8.30 -10.75 -8.59
C ILE A 173 -8.99 -11.96 -9.22
N ALA A 174 -9.83 -12.69 -8.47
CA ALA A 174 -10.60 -13.80 -9.00
C ALA A 174 -11.60 -13.40 -10.11
N ARG A 175 -12.14 -12.18 -10.03
CA ARG A 175 -13.00 -11.58 -11.07
C ARG A 175 -12.23 -11.06 -12.29
N GLY A 176 -10.90 -11.07 -12.25
CA GLY A 176 -10.07 -10.75 -13.41
C GLY A 176 -9.22 -9.50 -13.32
N TRP A 177 -9.28 -8.74 -12.22
CA TRP A 177 -8.36 -7.60 -12.03
C TRP A 177 -6.92 -8.11 -11.88
N ARG A 178 -5.97 -7.40 -12.48
CA ARG A 178 -4.57 -7.82 -12.59
C ARG A 178 -3.61 -6.92 -11.81
N CYS A 179 -4.01 -5.69 -11.50
CA CYS A 179 -3.23 -4.76 -10.68
C CYS A 179 -4.16 -4.04 -9.71
N LEU A 180 -3.76 -4.02 -8.44
CA LEU A 180 -4.47 -3.31 -7.40
C LEU A 180 -3.69 -2.06 -6.99
N GLY A 181 -4.36 -1.07 -6.46
CA GLY A 181 -3.75 0.06 -5.78
C GLY A 181 -4.52 0.37 -4.51
N ILE A 182 -3.84 0.91 -3.52
CA ILE A 182 -4.44 1.33 -2.25
C ILE A 182 -4.27 2.83 -2.06
N GLY A 183 -5.35 3.47 -1.65
CA GLY A 183 -5.44 4.86 -1.22
C GLY A 183 -6.40 4.97 -0.05
N GLU A 184 -6.54 6.14 0.53
CA GLU A 184 -7.28 6.31 1.76
C GLU A 184 -7.99 7.67 1.83
N MET A 185 -8.95 7.76 2.75
CA MET A 185 -9.59 8.99 3.20
C MET A 185 -9.91 8.88 4.70
N GLY A 186 -9.39 9.81 5.50
CA GLY A 186 -9.72 9.86 6.92
C GLY A 186 -9.14 11.12 7.57
N ILE A 187 -10.00 11.96 8.12
CA ILE A 187 -9.53 13.15 8.84
C ILE A 187 -8.72 12.71 10.07
N ALA A 188 -7.54 13.29 10.24
CA ALA A 188 -6.55 13.00 11.29
C ALA A 188 -5.73 11.71 11.09
N ASN A 189 -5.91 10.93 10.01
CA ASN A 189 -5.24 9.63 9.81
C ASN A 189 -3.71 9.70 9.64
N THR A 190 -3.15 10.87 9.34
CA THR A 190 -1.69 11.08 9.38
C THR A 190 -1.11 10.87 10.77
N THR A 191 -1.88 11.06 11.85
CA THR A 191 -1.43 10.82 13.23
C THR A 191 -1.24 9.33 13.54
N PRO A 192 -2.21 8.43 13.27
CA PRO A 192 -1.99 6.99 13.30
C PRO A 192 -0.82 6.51 12.44
N ALA A 193 -0.71 6.99 11.20
CA ALA A 193 0.40 6.62 10.33
C ALA A 193 1.76 7.02 10.90
N THR A 194 1.86 8.24 11.46
CA THR A 194 3.05 8.71 12.18
C THR A 194 3.39 7.81 13.38
N ALA A 195 2.39 7.45 14.20
CA ALA A 195 2.58 6.58 15.36
C ALA A 195 3.07 5.18 14.97
N LEU A 196 2.53 4.62 13.87
CA LEU A 196 2.98 3.36 13.30
C LEU A 196 4.44 3.44 12.85
N TYR A 197 4.86 4.49 12.16
CA TYR A 197 6.25 4.67 11.77
C TYR A 197 7.20 4.79 12.96
N CYS A 198 6.77 5.49 14.00
CA CYS A 198 7.55 5.58 15.24
C CYS A 198 7.74 4.20 15.88
N GLN A 199 6.66 3.44 16.04
CA GLN A 199 6.69 2.13 16.68
C GLN A 199 7.42 1.07 15.84
N LEU A 200 7.11 1.00 14.55
CA LEU A 200 7.59 -0.09 13.69
C LEU A 200 8.98 0.15 13.12
N LEU A 201 9.31 1.39 12.83
CA LEU A 201 10.52 1.75 12.11
C LEU A 201 11.47 2.63 12.94
N GLY A 202 11.11 2.97 14.17
CA GLY A 202 11.96 3.71 15.11
C GLY A 202 12.19 5.17 14.73
N LEU A 203 11.26 5.82 13.99
CA LEU A 203 11.30 7.26 13.81
C LEU A 203 10.91 7.97 15.11
N SER A 204 11.44 9.16 15.34
CA SER A 204 10.92 10.02 16.41
C SER A 204 9.60 10.68 15.99
N PRO A 205 8.70 11.01 16.92
CA PRO A 205 7.46 11.71 16.58
C PRO A 205 7.69 13.03 15.84
N SER A 206 8.73 13.80 16.20
CA SER A 206 9.08 15.06 15.54
C SER A 206 9.67 14.87 14.13
N GLU A 207 10.36 13.75 13.86
CA GLU A 207 10.89 13.40 12.54
C GLU A 207 9.76 12.97 11.59
N ALA A 208 8.73 12.30 12.12
CA ALA A 208 7.69 11.67 11.33
C ALA A 208 6.41 12.52 11.16
N ALA A 209 6.11 13.41 12.11
CA ALA A 209 4.93 14.27 12.04
C ALA A 209 5.07 15.32 10.93
N GLY A 210 4.00 15.49 10.16
CA GLY A 210 3.93 16.42 9.06
C GLY A 210 2.62 17.21 9.01
N PRO A 211 2.50 18.15 8.06
CA PRO A 211 1.35 19.06 7.96
C PRO A 211 0.05 18.34 7.57
N GLY A 212 0.12 17.15 6.97
CA GLY A 212 -1.08 16.46 6.50
C GLY A 212 -1.92 17.35 5.57
N THR A 213 -3.18 17.60 5.95
CA THR A 213 -4.13 18.42 5.20
C THR A 213 -3.89 19.93 5.33
N GLY A 214 -2.79 20.38 5.93
CA GLY A 214 -2.46 21.80 6.03
C GLY A 214 -2.32 22.31 7.47
N ALA A 215 -1.94 21.46 8.41
CA ALA A 215 -1.59 21.86 9.77
C ALA A 215 -0.43 22.88 9.75
N ASP A 216 -0.56 23.92 10.55
CA ASP A 216 0.51 24.88 10.80
C ASP A 216 1.63 24.26 11.66
N PRO A 217 2.78 24.93 11.81
CA PRO A 217 3.90 24.39 12.62
C PRO A 217 3.55 24.10 14.09
N ALA A 218 2.63 24.86 14.69
CA ALA A 218 2.21 24.64 16.08
C ALA A 218 1.37 23.35 16.18
N MET A 219 0.45 23.14 15.25
CA MET A 219 -0.34 21.91 15.18
C MET A 219 0.51 20.68 14.83
N VAL A 220 1.55 20.83 13.99
CA VAL A 220 2.53 19.74 13.73
C VAL A 220 3.28 19.36 15.00
N ALA A 221 3.75 20.34 15.79
CA ALA A 221 4.39 20.08 17.06
C ALA A 221 3.44 19.40 18.05
N HIS A 222 2.20 19.88 18.16
CA HIS A 222 1.15 19.27 18.96
C HIS A 222 0.85 17.81 18.52
N LYS A 223 0.77 17.56 17.21
CA LYS A 223 0.61 16.21 16.68
C LYS A 223 1.76 15.28 17.15
N ALA A 224 2.99 15.76 17.14
CA ALA A 224 4.14 14.98 17.63
C ALA A 224 4.01 14.64 19.11
N GLU A 225 3.50 15.56 19.94
CA GLU A 225 3.21 15.32 21.37
C GLU A 225 2.11 14.30 21.58
N VAL A 226 1.02 14.39 20.77
CA VAL A 226 -0.08 13.41 20.80
C VAL A 226 0.42 12.01 20.42
N VAL A 227 1.27 11.90 19.40
CA VAL A 227 1.91 10.63 19.02
C VAL A 227 2.81 10.09 20.15
N ALA A 228 3.62 10.94 20.79
CA ALA A 228 4.44 10.50 21.92
C ALA A 228 3.59 9.98 23.08
N ARG A 229 2.48 10.64 23.39
CA ARG A 229 1.51 10.19 24.40
C ARG A 229 0.87 8.86 24.01
N ALA A 230 0.48 8.68 22.75
CA ALA A 230 -0.09 7.44 22.24
C ALA A 230 0.87 6.25 22.40
N LEU A 231 2.13 6.43 22.09
CA LEU A 231 3.19 5.43 22.30
C LEU A 231 3.35 5.09 23.79
N ALA A 232 3.31 6.11 24.67
CA ALA A 232 3.46 5.92 26.11
C ALA A 232 2.29 5.18 26.75
N VAL A 233 1.06 5.54 26.41
CA VAL A 233 -0.17 4.91 26.94
C VAL A 233 -0.29 3.44 26.52
N ASN A 234 0.16 3.12 25.32
CA ASN A 234 0.09 1.75 24.76
C ASN A 234 1.38 0.93 24.98
N ARG A 235 2.36 1.44 25.72
CA ARG A 235 3.72 0.86 25.88
C ARG A 235 3.71 -0.64 26.15
N ASP A 236 2.90 -1.10 27.09
CA ASP A 236 2.90 -2.51 27.51
C ASP A 236 2.46 -3.42 26.35
N ARG A 237 1.44 -3.03 25.60
CA ARG A 237 0.98 -3.76 24.41
C ARG A 237 1.98 -3.68 23.26
N LEU A 238 2.64 -2.53 23.10
CA LEU A 238 3.65 -2.28 22.08
C LEU A 238 5.02 -2.93 22.40
N SER A 239 5.17 -3.52 23.59
CA SER A 239 6.36 -4.28 23.95
C SER A 239 6.46 -5.63 23.23
N ALA A 240 5.36 -6.13 22.66
CA ALA A 240 5.34 -7.38 21.90
C ALA A 240 6.34 -7.35 20.73
N ARG A 241 6.98 -8.50 20.51
CA ARG A 241 7.99 -8.69 19.46
C ARG A 241 7.68 -9.93 18.64
N THR A 242 8.07 -9.88 17.36
CA THR A 242 8.12 -11.05 16.50
C THR A 242 9.28 -11.96 16.90
N PRO A 243 9.31 -13.22 16.47
CA PRO A 243 10.42 -14.17 16.80
C PRO A 243 11.80 -13.68 16.36
N ASP A 244 11.91 -12.83 15.36
CA ASP A 244 13.14 -12.19 14.87
C ASP A 244 13.46 -10.87 15.61
N GLY A 245 12.71 -10.56 16.68
CA GLY A 245 12.97 -9.43 17.58
C GLY A 245 12.44 -8.08 17.11
N LEU A 246 11.77 -8.02 15.96
CA LEU A 246 11.14 -6.80 15.46
C LEU A 246 9.87 -6.45 16.26
N PRO A 247 9.42 -5.18 16.26
CA PRO A 247 8.13 -4.83 16.84
C PRO A 247 7.00 -5.64 16.20
N ASP A 248 6.03 -6.08 17.01
CA ASP A 248 4.86 -6.81 16.52
C ASP A 248 3.95 -5.87 15.71
N PRO A 249 3.79 -6.08 14.38
CA PRO A 249 3.03 -5.18 13.52
C PRO A 249 1.52 -5.27 13.77
N ILE A 250 1.01 -6.40 14.26
CA ILE A 250 -0.41 -6.58 14.53
C ILE A 250 -0.80 -5.87 15.82
N ALA A 251 0.02 -6.00 16.87
CA ALA A 251 -0.15 -5.25 18.10
C ALA A 251 -0.03 -3.74 17.87
N ALA A 252 0.93 -3.31 17.04
CA ALA A 252 1.09 -1.90 16.68
C ALA A 252 -0.12 -1.37 15.90
N LEU A 253 -0.62 -2.13 14.92
CA LEU A 253 -1.78 -1.76 14.12
C LEU A 253 -3.05 -1.65 14.97
N ALA A 254 -3.27 -2.57 15.91
CA ALA A 254 -4.40 -2.52 16.83
C ALA A 254 -4.33 -1.31 17.79
N CYS A 255 -3.15 -1.02 18.33
CA CYS A 255 -2.97 0.08 19.28
C CYS A 255 -2.98 1.46 18.62
N LEU A 256 -2.34 1.60 17.47
CA LEU A 256 -1.96 2.89 16.88
C LEU A 256 -2.56 3.14 15.49
N GLY A 257 -3.20 2.14 14.88
CA GLY A 257 -3.63 2.21 13.49
C GLY A 257 -5.01 2.86 13.28
N GLY A 258 -5.60 2.52 12.14
CA GLY A 258 -6.93 2.91 11.71
C GLY A 258 -7.64 1.75 11.02
N PHE A 259 -8.96 1.81 10.92
CA PHE A 259 -9.72 0.74 10.28
C PHE A 259 -9.36 0.62 8.79
N GLU A 260 -9.24 1.74 8.08
CA GLU A 260 -8.81 1.77 6.69
C GLU A 260 -7.35 1.31 6.52
N ILE A 261 -6.48 1.60 7.50
CA ILE A 261 -5.09 1.16 7.51
C ILE A 261 -5.02 -0.37 7.64
N ALA A 262 -5.85 -0.96 8.49
CA ALA A 262 -5.94 -2.41 8.65
C ALA A 262 -6.48 -3.09 7.37
N VAL A 263 -7.54 -2.53 6.77
CA VAL A 263 -8.10 -3.02 5.49
C VAL A 263 -7.06 -2.93 4.38
N MET A 264 -6.36 -1.79 4.23
CA MET A 264 -5.30 -1.63 3.24
C MET A 264 -4.14 -2.61 3.43
N ALA A 265 -3.70 -2.85 4.67
CA ALA A 265 -2.68 -3.87 4.94
C ALA A 265 -3.16 -5.27 4.53
N GLY A 266 -4.44 -5.58 4.77
CA GLY A 266 -5.09 -6.80 4.29
C GLY A 266 -5.10 -6.90 2.76
N ILE A 267 -5.40 -5.81 2.04
CA ILE A 267 -5.36 -5.79 0.57
C ILE A 267 -3.95 -6.11 0.05
N VAL A 268 -2.91 -5.53 0.65
CA VAL A 268 -1.51 -5.82 0.28
C VAL A 268 -1.19 -7.31 0.46
N LEU A 269 -1.57 -7.90 1.60
CA LEU A 269 -1.36 -9.32 1.89
C LEU A 269 -2.14 -10.21 0.92
N GLY A 270 -3.38 -9.86 0.62
CA GLY A 270 -4.24 -10.59 -0.33
C GLY A 270 -3.68 -10.56 -1.75
N ALA A 271 -3.27 -9.38 -2.23
CA ALA A 271 -2.62 -9.24 -3.53
C ALA A 271 -1.35 -10.10 -3.64
N ALA A 272 -0.48 -10.01 -2.63
CA ALA A 272 0.76 -10.79 -2.57
C ALA A 272 0.49 -12.30 -2.54
N SER A 273 -0.55 -12.77 -1.83
CA SER A 273 -0.90 -14.18 -1.74
C SER A 273 -1.30 -14.80 -3.09
N LEU A 274 -1.81 -13.99 -3.99
CA LEU A 274 -2.18 -14.38 -5.36
C LEU A 274 -1.15 -13.91 -6.40
N GLN A 275 0.01 -13.41 -5.94
CA GLN A 275 1.10 -12.93 -6.80
C GLN A 275 0.63 -11.84 -7.78
N ALA A 276 -0.24 -10.95 -7.33
CA ALA A 276 -0.70 -9.80 -8.09
C ALA A 276 0.05 -8.52 -7.65
N PRO A 277 0.37 -7.60 -8.57
CA PRO A 277 1.04 -6.36 -8.22
C PRO A 277 0.08 -5.41 -7.49
N VAL A 278 0.60 -4.73 -6.46
CA VAL A 278 -0.13 -3.70 -5.72
C VAL A 278 0.66 -2.39 -5.67
N LEU A 279 0.02 -1.30 -6.07
CA LEU A 279 0.55 0.06 -5.99
C LEU A 279 0.23 0.66 -4.61
N ILE A 280 1.27 1.09 -3.91
CA ILE A 280 1.18 1.72 -2.60
C ILE A 280 1.24 3.24 -2.80
N ASP A 281 0.18 3.95 -2.46
CA ASP A 281 0.07 5.39 -2.67
C ASP A 281 1.11 6.19 -1.87
N GLY A 282 0.69 7.00 -0.93
CA GLY A 282 1.51 7.94 -0.17
C GLY A 282 1.76 7.51 1.28
N PHE A 283 1.79 8.51 2.18
CA PHE A 283 2.21 8.40 3.56
C PHE A 283 1.41 7.37 4.36
N ILE A 284 0.08 7.45 4.33
CA ILE A 284 -0.78 6.57 5.13
C ILE A 284 -0.83 5.16 4.54
N ALA A 285 -0.99 5.04 3.23
CA ALA A 285 -0.96 3.75 2.53
C ALA A 285 0.37 3.01 2.74
N SER A 286 1.48 3.75 2.82
CA SER A 286 2.80 3.18 3.13
C SER A 286 2.92 2.72 4.59
N ALA A 287 2.16 3.30 5.55
CA ALA A 287 2.11 2.79 6.92
C ALA A 287 1.36 1.43 6.97
N ALA A 288 0.27 1.28 6.21
CA ALA A 288 -0.39 -0.01 6.02
C ALA A 288 0.55 -1.05 5.38
N TYR A 289 1.28 -0.66 4.36
CA TYR A 289 2.31 -1.49 3.73
C TYR A 289 3.42 -1.88 4.70
N ALA A 290 3.88 -0.99 5.57
CA ALA A 290 4.87 -1.31 6.59
C ALA A 290 4.36 -2.40 7.55
N CYS A 291 3.10 -2.33 7.99
CA CYS A 291 2.48 -3.38 8.78
C CYS A 291 2.46 -4.73 8.04
N ALA A 292 2.08 -4.73 6.76
CA ALA A 292 2.07 -5.95 5.93
C ALA A 292 3.47 -6.55 5.76
N VAL A 293 4.49 -5.73 5.49
CA VAL A 293 5.90 -6.18 5.33
C VAL A 293 6.44 -6.79 6.62
N LEU A 294 6.22 -6.15 7.78
CA LEU A 294 6.69 -6.70 9.04
C LEU A 294 5.93 -7.98 9.42
N ALA A 295 4.68 -8.11 8.99
CA ALA A 295 3.90 -9.35 9.19
C ALA A 295 4.31 -10.47 8.22
N ALA A 296 4.69 -10.14 6.99
CA ALA A 296 5.11 -11.09 5.96
C ALA A 296 6.03 -10.40 4.93
N PRO A 297 7.35 -10.39 5.13
CA PRO A 297 8.31 -9.66 4.28
C PRO A 297 8.22 -10.02 2.79
N ALA A 298 7.80 -11.24 2.45
CA ALA A 298 7.62 -11.66 1.07
C ALA A 298 6.59 -10.80 0.28
N CYS A 299 5.66 -10.10 0.96
CA CYS A 299 4.69 -9.25 0.27
C CYS A 299 5.36 -8.05 -0.44
N ALA A 300 6.56 -7.66 -0.02
CA ALA A 300 7.30 -6.57 -0.65
C ALA A 300 7.66 -6.85 -2.12
N ASP A 301 7.79 -8.10 -2.51
CA ASP A 301 8.11 -8.46 -3.89
C ASP A 301 6.97 -8.13 -4.87
N PHE A 302 5.76 -7.99 -4.38
CA PHE A 302 4.54 -7.70 -5.15
C PHE A 302 4.09 -6.23 -5.05
N ALA A 303 4.68 -5.47 -4.13
CA ALA A 303 4.30 -4.08 -3.85
C ALA A 303 5.21 -3.08 -4.58
N PHE A 304 4.62 -2.04 -5.15
CA PHE A 304 5.31 -0.93 -5.81
C PHE A 304 4.95 0.37 -5.10
N VAL A 305 5.92 0.98 -4.41
CA VAL A 305 5.72 2.28 -3.77
C VAL A 305 5.58 3.34 -4.87
N ALA A 306 4.39 3.90 -5.02
CA ALA A 306 4.03 4.71 -6.18
C ALA A 306 4.79 6.03 -6.24
N HIS A 307 4.84 6.76 -5.14
CA HIS A 307 5.55 8.04 -5.11
C HIS A 307 6.18 8.34 -3.76
N ALA A 308 7.21 9.18 -3.77
CA ALA A 308 7.73 9.82 -2.57
C ALA A 308 6.75 10.91 -2.13
N SER A 309 6.00 10.64 -1.07
CA SER A 309 5.13 11.67 -0.49
C SER A 309 5.95 12.83 0.06
N ALA A 310 5.42 14.05 -0.05
CA ALA A 310 6.01 15.25 0.53
C ALA A 310 5.82 15.35 2.07
N GLU A 311 5.13 14.38 2.69
CA GLU A 311 5.10 14.27 4.16
C GLU A 311 6.50 13.93 4.69
N PRO A 312 7.04 14.68 5.69
CA PRO A 312 8.44 14.58 6.13
C PRO A 312 8.87 13.17 6.53
N GLY A 313 8.02 12.45 7.25
CA GLY A 313 8.31 11.09 7.72
C GLY A 313 8.31 10.01 6.65
N HIS A 314 7.83 10.27 5.43
CA HIS A 314 7.64 9.22 4.41
C HIS A 314 8.98 8.65 3.91
N GLN A 315 9.88 9.50 3.44
CA GLN A 315 11.15 9.03 2.86
C GLN A 315 12.03 8.31 3.89
N PRO A 316 12.24 8.84 5.13
CA PRO A 316 12.94 8.11 6.18
C PRO A 316 12.30 6.76 6.52
N ALA A 317 10.96 6.71 6.59
CA ALA A 317 10.23 5.47 6.84
C ALA A 317 10.48 4.43 5.74
N MET A 318 10.32 4.81 4.47
CA MET A 318 10.55 3.90 3.34
C MET A 318 11.99 3.43 3.25
N ALA A 319 12.97 4.29 3.54
CA ALA A 319 14.37 3.91 3.57
C ALA A 319 14.68 2.87 4.69
N ARG A 320 14.02 2.99 5.86
CA ARG A 320 14.16 2.00 6.95
C ARG A 320 13.42 0.71 6.61
N LEU A 321 12.20 0.80 6.10
CA LEU A 321 11.39 -0.36 5.71
C LEU A 321 12.08 -1.20 4.63
N ALA A 322 12.66 -0.56 3.63
CA ALA A 322 13.35 -1.25 2.53
C ALA A 322 14.45 -2.20 3.02
N ARG A 323 15.14 -1.87 4.11
CA ARG A 323 16.20 -2.72 4.70
C ARG A 323 15.66 -4.02 5.32
N LEU A 324 14.34 -4.08 5.55
CA LEU A 324 13.65 -5.23 6.14
C LEU A 324 13.00 -6.12 5.06
N THR A 325 13.12 -5.75 3.79
CA THR A 325 12.56 -6.49 2.66
C THR A 325 13.59 -7.40 1.99
N PRO A 326 13.18 -8.48 1.29
CA PRO A 326 14.09 -9.35 0.56
C PRO A 326 14.97 -8.62 -0.46
N HIS A 327 14.41 -7.60 -1.10
CA HIS A 327 15.08 -6.80 -2.13
C HIS A 327 15.03 -5.30 -1.79
N PRO A 328 15.94 -4.78 -0.96
CA PRO A 328 15.90 -3.38 -0.49
C PRO A 328 15.82 -2.32 -1.60
N ALA A 329 16.43 -2.57 -2.75
CA ALA A 329 16.39 -1.66 -3.89
C ALA A 329 14.97 -1.43 -4.44
N TRP A 330 14.07 -2.40 -4.28
CA TRP A 330 12.69 -2.33 -4.79
C TRP A 330 11.76 -1.47 -3.93
N GLY A 331 12.14 -1.18 -2.69
CA GLY A 331 11.37 -0.30 -1.78
C GLY A 331 11.45 1.19 -2.11
N ARG A 332 12.18 1.58 -3.17
CA ARG A 332 12.27 3.00 -3.57
C ARG A 332 11.01 3.46 -4.30
N PRO A 333 10.45 4.64 -3.96
CA PRO A 333 9.31 5.21 -4.68
C PRO A 333 9.56 5.34 -6.18
N LEU A 334 8.52 5.11 -6.99
CA LEU A 334 8.59 5.19 -8.46
C LEU A 334 8.64 6.64 -8.95
N LEU A 335 7.85 7.53 -8.34
CA LEU A 335 7.70 8.92 -8.73
C LEU A 335 8.14 9.87 -7.60
N HIS A 336 8.53 11.08 -7.98
CA HIS A 336 8.86 12.17 -7.06
C HIS A 336 8.22 13.46 -7.56
N LEU A 337 6.94 13.69 -7.23
CA LEU A 337 6.12 14.77 -7.74
C LEU A 337 5.74 15.82 -6.67
N GLY A 338 6.26 15.71 -5.45
CA GLY A 338 5.89 16.60 -4.35
C GLY A 338 4.44 16.46 -3.88
N MET A 339 3.77 15.36 -4.21
CA MET A 339 2.37 15.09 -3.84
C MET A 339 2.25 14.66 -2.38
N ARG A 340 1.13 15.03 -1.72
CA ARG A 340 0.75 14.59 -0.37
C ARG A 340 -0.76 14.57 -0.15
N LEU A 341 -1.54 14.33 -1.21
CA LEU A 341 -3.00 14.38 -1.13
C LEU A 341 -3.59 13.13 -0.50
N GLY A 342 -3.10 11.94 -0.84
CA GLY A 342 -3.76 10.67 -0.54
C GLY A 342 -4.75 10.24 -1.62
N GLU A 343 -5.85 9.63 -1.23
CA GLU A 343 -6.94 9.13 -2.07
C GLU A 343 -6.54 7.97 -3.01
N GLY A 344 -5.25 7.64 -3.15
CA GLY A 344 -4.70 6.74 -4.17
C GLY A 344 -4.13 7.46 -5.40
N THR A 345 -4.02 8.81 -5.32
CA THR A 345 -3.63 9.65 -6.46
C THR A 345 -2.23 9.34 -6.98
N GLY A 346 -1.26 9.09 -6.11
CA GLY A 346 0.07 8.69 -6.52
C GLY A 346 0.10 7.30 -7.16
N ALA A 347 -0.73 6.37 -6.66
CA ALA A 347 -0.87 5.04 -7.24
C ALA A 347 -1.42 5.11 -8.68
N ALA A 348 -2.46 5.93 -8.91
CA ALA A 348 -2.99 6.17 -10.24
C ALA A 348 -1.94 6.76 -11.20
N MET A 349 -1.12 7.71 -10.71
CA MET A 349 -0.02 8.31 -11.50
C MET A 349 1.12 7.33 -11.81
N ALA A 350 1.37 6.33 -10.96
CA ALA A 350 2.42 5.35 -11.15
C ALA A 350 2.01 4.19 -12.07
N TYR A 351 0.73 3.91 -12.23
CA TYR A 351 0.23 2.79 -13.03
C TYR A 351 0.72 2.79 -14.50
N PRO A 352 0.77 3.91 -15.23
CA PRO A 352 1.33 3.97 -16.58
C PRO A 352 2.77 3.47 -16.69
N LEU A 353 3.58 3.59 -15.63
CA LEU A 353 4.94 3.04 -15.60
C LEU A 353 4.94 1.51 -15.63
N LEU A 354 4.01 0.88 -14.92
CA LEU A 354 3.85 -0.58 -14.96
C LEU A 354 3.45 -1.05 -16.36
N LYS A 355 2.50 -0.36 -16.99
CA LYS A 355 2.11 -0.65 -18.39
C LYS A 355 3.27 -0.48 -19.36
N GLY A 356 4.04 0.61 -19.25
CA GLY A 356 5.21 0.86 -20.06
C GLY A 356 6.31 -0.19 -19.89
N ALA A 357 6.56 -0.62 -18.65
CA ALA A 357 7.51 -1.67 -18.34
C ALA A 357 7.10 -3.03 -18.94
N CYS A 358 5.82 -3.39 -18.84
CA CYS A 358 5.27 -4.58 -19.48
C CYS A 358 5.41 -4.52 -21.00
N ALA A 359 5.05 -3.40 -21.63
CA ALA A 359 5.16 -3.21 -23.07
C ALA A 359 6.60 -3.32 -23.55
N ALA A 360 7.55 -2.69 -22.87
CA ALA A 360 8.96 -2.81 -23.19
C ALA A 360 9.45 -4.27 -23.13
N TYR A 361 9.08 -5.00 -22.08
CA TYR A 361 9.45 -6.40 -21.90
C TYR A 361 8.89 -7.33 -22.97
N THR A 362 7.62 -7.14 -23.35
CA THR A 362 6.88 -8.07 -24.21
C THR A 362 6.98 -7.72 -25.70
N GLN A 363 7.12 -6.44 -26.06
CA GLN A 363 6.98 -5.96 -27.46
C GLN A 363 8.30 -5.58 -28.11
N MET A 364 9.35 -5.29 -27.33
CA MET A 364 10.65 -4.96 -27.92
C MET A 364 11.28 -6.18 -28.59
N ALA A 365 11.83 -5.99 -29.79
CA ALA A 365 12.66 -6.98 -30.48
C ALA A 365 13.94 -7.28 -29.71
N SER A 366 14.49 -8.46 -29.85
CA SER A 366 15.85 -8.77 -29.39
C SER A 366 16.90 -8.26 -30.34
N LEU A 367 18.16 -8.17 -29.88
CA LEU A 367 19.29 -7.89 -30.75
C LEU A 367 19.45 -8.94 -31.88
N ALA A 368 19.10 -10.20 -31.59
CA ALA A 368 19.11 -11.27 -32.58
C ALA A 368 18.04 -11.06 -33.65
N ASP A 369 16.83 -10.63 -33.28
CA ASP A 369 15.74 -10.32 -34.22
C ASP A 369 16.16 -9.17 -35.18
N VAL A 370 16.79 -8.12 -34.63
CA VAL A 370 17.28 -6.98 -35.42
C VAL A 370 18.38 -7.41 -36.37
N ALA A 371 19.31 -8.28 -35.94
CA ALA A 371 20.42 -8.78 -36.75
C ALA A 371 19.92 -9.73 -37.88
N ALA A 372 18.84 -10.45 -37.66
CA ALA A 372 18.25 -11.35 -38.68
C ALA A 372 17.53 -10.58 -39.81
N GLY A 373 17.23 -9.29 -39.60
CA GLY A 373 16.47 -8.48 -40.57
C GLY A 373 14.97 -8.81 -40.59
N PRO A 374 14.18 -8.04 -41.34
CA PRO A 374 12.76 -8.35 -41.48
C PRO A 374 12.58 -9.70 -42.15
N SER A 375 11.88 -10.64 -41.53
CA SER A 375 11.49 -11.90 -42.15
C SER A 375 10.74 -11.56 -43.47
N ALA A 376 11.20 -12.09 -44.59
CA ALA A 376 10.49 -11.97 -45.85
C ALA A 376 9.07 -12.54 -45.60
N GLY A 377 8.08 -11.66 -45.59
CA GLY A 377 6.67 -12.09 -45.52
C GLY A 377 6.40 -13.07 -46.62
N PRO A 378 5.39 -13.97 -46.46
CA PRO A 378 5.01 -14.87 -47.55
C PRO A 378 4.70 -14.01 -48.78
N SER A 379 5.46 -14.24 -49.86
CA SER A 379 5.21 -13.66 -51.18
C SER A 379 3.76 -13.94 -51.54
N ALA A 380 3.00 -12.87 -51.82
CA ALA A 380 1.58 -12.90 -52.19
C ALA A 380 1.36 -13.74 -53.47
#